data_6ffc9c0aeccc7c103566de439f0da710
#
_entry.id   6ffc9c0aeccc7c103566de439f0da710
#
_cell.length_a   1.000
_cell.length_b   1.000
_cell.length_c   1.000
_cell.angle_alpha   90.00
_cell.angle_beta   90.00
_cell.angle_gamma   90.00
#
_symmetry.space_group_name_H-M   'P 1'
#
loop_
_entity.id
_entity.type
_entity.pdbx_description
1 polymer ?
#
loop_
_entity_poly.entity_id
_entity_poly.type
_entity_poly.pdbx_seq_one_letter_code
_entity_poly.pdbx_strand_id
1 'polypeptide(L)'
;ITISNYELEVVQEFTYLGSTVTDTLSLDTELNRRIGRATSTLARLTKRVWENGKLTVTTKVAVYRACVLSTLLYGSEAWTLYSRQERRLNSFHLRCLRRILGIKWTDRVTNVEVLTRANIPSLFTLLQQRRLRWLGHVHRMPDGRIPKDLLYGELATGKRAKGRPQL
;
A
#
# COMPACT_ATOMS: atom_id res chain seq x y z
N ILE A 1 -12.86 -3.66 -30.09
CA ILE A 1 -13.61 -4.86 -29.63
C ILE A 1 -15.07 -4.45 -29.53
N THR A 2 -15.97 -5.20 -30.20
CA THR A 2 -17.41 -4.92 -30.18
C THR A 2 -18.13 -5.96 -29.33
N ILE A 3 -18.99 -5.52 -28.42
CA ILE A 3 -19.85 -6.39 -27.61
C ILE A 3 -21.31 -5.94 -27.83
N SER A 4 -22.18 -6.81 -28.35
CA SER A 4 -23.61 -6.52 -28.57
C SER A 4 -23.87 -5.19 -29.28
N ASN A 5 -23.16 -4.92 -30.38
CA ASN A 5 -23.19 -3.68 -31.20
C ASN A 5 -22.61 -2.42 -30.55
N TYR A 6 -21.98 -2.52 -29.35
CA TYR A 6 -21.23 -1.40 -28.75
C TYR A 6 -19.75 -1.57 -29.03
N GLU A 7 -19.11 -0.55 -29.57
CA GLU A 7 -17.67 -0.49 -29.72
C GLU A 7 -17.05 -0.06 -28.38
N LEU A 8 -16.13 -0.90 -27.84
CA LEU A 8 -15.43 -0.61 -26.62
C LEU A 8 -14.26 0.32 -26.89
N GLU A 9 -14.20 1.41 -26.15
CA GLU A 9 -13.06 2.31 -26.16
C GLU A 9 -11.82 1.64 -25.58
N VAL A 10 -10.68 1.81 -26.26
CA VAL A 10 -9.37 1.35 -25.74
C VAL A 10 -8.80 2.45 -24.85
N VAL A 11 -8.73 2.19 -23.55
CA VAL A 11 -8.20 3.13 -22.58
C VAL A 11 -6.83 2.67 -22.06
N GLN A 12 -5.91 3.60 -21.85
CA GLN A 12 -4.57 3.31 -21.32
C GLN A 12 -4.59 3.04 -19.82
N GLU A 13 -5.55 3.61 -19.10
CA GLU A 13 -5.74 3.39 -17.67
C GLU A 13 -7.22 3.44 -17.30
N PHE A 14 -7.62 2.62 -16.33
CA PHE A 14 -8.95 2.70 -15.74
C PHE A 14 -8.91 2.41 -14.25
N THR A 15 -9.93 2.89 -13.54
CA THR A 15 -10.04 2.67 -12.09
C THR A 15 -11.06 1.57 -11.81
N TYR A 16 -10.61 0.47 -11.21
CA TYR A 16 -11.43 -0.66 -10.80
C TYR A 16 -11.40 -0.83 -9.28
N LEU A 17 -12.56 -0.80 -8.63
CA LEU A 17 -12.70 -0.89 -7.16
C LEU A 17 -11.74 0.05 -6.40
N GLY A 18 -11.50 1.23 -6.94
CA GLY A 18 -10.63 2.23 -6.34
C GLY A 18 -9.14 2.04 -6.59
N SER A 19 -8.70 0.99 -7.27
CA SER A 19 -7.32 0.77 -7.73
C SER A 19 -7.19 1.10 -9.21
N THR A 20 -6.04 1.63 -9.60
CA THR A 20 -5.75 1.98 -10.99
C THR A 20 -5.03 0.85 -11.68
N VAL A 21 -5.56 0.41 -12.81
CA VAL A 21 -4.96 -0.55 -13.72
C VAL A 21 -4.50 0.19 -14.97
N THR A 22 -3.28 -0.06 -15.42
CA THR A 22 -2.69 0.53 -16.61
C THR A 22 -2.36 -0.56 -17.63
N ASP A 23 -2.35 -0.23 -18.90
CA ASP A 23 -1.93 -1.11 -20.00
C ASP A 23 -0.48 -1.59 -19.85
N THR A 24 0.39 -0.73 -19.29
CA THR A 24 1.80 -1.03 -19.01
C THR A 24 2.00 -1.97 -17.82
N LEU A 25 0.94 -2.32 -17.08
CA LEU A 25 0.99 -3.09 -15.82
C LEU A 25 1.90 -2.48 -14.74
N SER A 26 2.27 -1.19 -14.89
CA SER A 26 3.10 -0.49 -13.93
C SER A 26 2.28 -0.04 -12.71
N LEU A 27 2.81 -0.29 -11.51
CA LEU A 27 2.22 0.20 -10.27
C LEU A 27 2.54 1.68 -9.97
N ASP A 28 3.39 2.33 -10.74
CA ASP A 28 3.83 3.70 -10.43
C ASP A 28 2.66 4.69 -10.43
N THR A 29 1.71 4.57 -11.37
CA THR A 29 0.49 5.40 -11.43
C THR A 29 -0.39 5.19 -10.19
N GLU A 30 -0.64 3.94 -9.82
CA GLU A 30 -1.41 3.62 -8.61
C GLU A 30 -0.73 4.18 -7.35
N LEU A 31 0.58 3.97 -7.19
CA LEU A 31 1.34 4.50 -6.05
C LEU A 31 1.31 6.03 -5.98
N ASN A 32 1.42 6.72 -7.13
CA ASN A 32 1.30 8.18 -7.21
C ASN A 32 -0.07 8.63 -6.68
N ARG A 33 -1.14 7.99 -7.13
CA ARG A 33 -2.51 8.30 -6.68
C ARG A 33 -2.69 8.02 -5.20
N ARG A 34 -2.17 6.89 -4.68
CA ARG A 34 -2.24 6.55 -3.25
C ARG A 34 -1.49 7.54 -2.38
N ILE A 35 -0.27 7.87 -2.73
CA ILE A 35 0.52 8.89 -2.02
C ILE A 35 -0.19 10.25 -2.07
N GLY A 36 -0.76 10.65 -3.21
CA GLY A 36 -1.52 11.88 -3.35
C GLY A 36 -2.75 11.92 -2.42
N ARG A 37 -3.57 10.87 -2.43
CA ARG A 37 -4.74 10.74 -1.54
C ARG A 37 -4.35 10.74 -0.07
N ALA A 38 -3.31 10.01 0.30
CA ALA A 38 -2.79 9.97 1.67
C ALA A 38 -2.24 11.34 2.11
N THR A 39 -1.56 12.06 1.21
CA THR A 39 -1.09 13.43 1.45
C THR A 39 -2.25 14.38 1.69
N SER A 40 -3.29 14.34 0.87
CA SER A 40 -4.50 15.15 1.03
C SER A 40 -5.21 14.85 2.36
N THR A 41 -5.29 13.57 2.75
CA THR A 41 -5.87 13.16 4.03
C THR A 41 -5.02 13.68 5.20
N LEU A 42 -3.69 13.55 5.10
CA LEU A 42 -2.77 14.09 6.11
C LEU A 42 -2.94 15.62 6.26
N ALA A 43 -3.03 16.35 5.15
CA ALA A 43 -3.17 17.80 5.13
C ALA A 43 -4.48 18.26 5.78
N ARG A 44 -5.61 17.63 5.47
CA ARG A 44 -6.92 17.95 6.07
C ARG A 44 -6.96 17.79 7.59
N LEU A 45 -6.15 16.92 8.15
CA LEU A 45 -6.10 16.67 9.59
C LEU A 45 -5.08 17.55 10.33
N THR A 46 -4.35 18.44 9.65
CA THR A 46 -3.24 19.19 10.21
C THR A 46 -3.64 19.97 11.48
N LYS A 47 -4.55 20.92 11.36
CA LYS A 47 -4.97 21.76 12.49
C LYS A 47 -5.71 20.99 13.58
N ARG A 48 -6.55 20.02 13.19
CA ARG A 48 -7.41 19.30 14.14
C ARG A 48 -6.67 18.23 14.91
N VAL A 49 -5.66 17.61 14.32
CA VAL A 49 -4.97 16.44 14.89
C VAL A 49 -3.48 16.69 15.09
N TRP A 50 -2.72 16.97 14.01
CA TRP A 50 -1.26 16.97 14.11
C TRP A 50 -0.74 18.15 14.93
N GLU A 51 -1.30 19.33 14.77
CA GLU A 51 -0.93 20.55 15.51
C GLU A 51 -1.68 20.71 16.84
N ASN A 52 -2.65 19.84 17.13
CA ASN A 52 -3.40 19.92 18.38
C ASN A 52 -2.55 19.44 19.57
N GLY A 53 -2.15 20.37 20.43
CA GLY A 53 -1.35 20.08 21.64
C GLY A 53 -2.11 19.31 22.73
N LYS A 54 -3.45 19.24 22.65
CA LYS A 54 -4.28 18.48 23.61
C LYS A 54 -4.32 16.98 23.34
N LEU A 55 -3.89 16.56 22.13
CA LEU A 55 -3.88 15.15 21.74
C LEU A 55 -2.52 14.52 22.04
N THR A 56 -2.56 13.32 22.65
CA THR A 56 -1.34 12.53 22.88
C THR A 56 -0.76 12.01 21.56
N VAL A 57 0.53 11.71 21.55
CA VAL A 57 1.19 11.08 20.39
C VAL A 57 0.51 9.77 20.03
N THR A 58 0.14 8.95 21.00
CA THR A 58 -0.57 7.68 20.79
C THR A 58 -1.87 7.89 20.02
N THR A 59 -2.67 8.89 20.40
CA THR A 59 -3.91 9.24 19.70
C THR A 59 -3.63 9.69 18.26
N LYS A 60 -2.63 10.57 18.07
CA LYS A 60 -2.23 11.03 16.74
C LYS A 60 -1.80 9.86 15.84
N VAL A 61 -1.00 8.94 16.35
CA VAL A 61 -0.58 7.74 15.62
C VAL A 61 -1.76 6.81 15.31
N ALA A 62 -2.71 6.65 16.23
CA ALA A 62 -3.94 5.89 15.98
C ALA A 62 -4.76 6.49 14.82
N VAL A 63 -4.95 7.82 14.80
CA VAL A 63 -5.61 8.53 13.68
C VAL A 63 -4.81 8.39 12.38
N TYR A 64 -3.48 8.48 12.44
CA TYR A 64 -2.62 8.26 11.28
C TYR A 64 -2.83 6.85 10.68
N ARG A 65 -2.84 5.82 11.52
CA ARG A 65 -3.08 4.43 11.09
C ARG A 65 -4.46 4.25 10.45
N ALA A 66 -5.49 4.81 11.08
CA ALA A 66 -6.87 4.66 10.62
C ALA A 66 -7.18 5.43 9.34
N CYS A 67 -6.65 6.64 9.16
CA CYS A 67 -7.03 7.52 8.07
C CYS A 67 -5.98 7.57 6.94
N VAL A 68 -4.72 7.83 7.28
CA VAL A 68 -3.68 8.08 6.27
C VAL A 68 -3.07 6.78 5.77
N LEU A 69 -2.68 5.90 6.69
CA LEU A 69 -2.03 4.65 6.34
C LEU A 69 -3.00 3.67 5.67
N SER A 70 -4.26 3.63 6.09
CA SER A 70 -5.30 2.82 5.43
C SER A 70 -5.55 3.27 3.99
N THR A 71 -5.57 4.59 3.74
CA THR A 71 -5.69 5.16 2.40
C THR A 71 -4.46 4.84 1.53
N LEU A 72 -3.26 4.95 2.11
CA LEU A 72 -2.00 4.65 1.42
C LEU A 72 -1.92 3.19 0.99
N LEU A 73 -2.28 2.27 1.88
CA LEU A 73 -2.10 0.83 1.69
C LEU A 73 -3.37 0.10 1.22
N TYR A 74 -4.39 0.82 0.75
CA TYR A 74 -5.58 0.18 0.21
C TYR A 74 -5.23 -0.63 -1.04
N GLY A 75 -5.59 -1.92 -1.07
CA GLY A 75 -5.29 -2.85 -2.16
C GLY A 75 -3.82 -3.31 -2.23
N SER A 76 -3.00 -2.96 -1.22
CA SER A 76 -1.56 -3.27 -1.24
C SER A 76 -1.23 -4.75 -1.15
N GLU A 77 -2.16 -5.59 -0.76
CA GLU A 77 -2.04 -7.04 -0.76
C GLU A 77 -1.83 -7.63 -2.15
N ALA A 78 -2.38 -6.98 -3.18
CA ALA A 78 -2.25 -7.39 -4.57
C ALA A 78 -1.04 -6.78 -5.31
N TRP A 79 -0.27 -5.87 -4.66
CA TRP A 79 0.81 -5.17 -5.33
C TRP A 79 2.07 -6.01 -5.47
N THR A 80 2.64 -6.04 -6.68
CA THR A 80 3.99 -6.55 -6.95
C THR A 80 4.96 -5.38 -6.91
N LEU A 81 5.53 -5.10 -5.73
CA LEU A 81 6.39 -3.95 -5.49
C LEU A 81 7.87 -4.27 -5.77
N TYR A 82 8.51 -3.38 -6.50
CA TYR A 82 9.97 -3.33 -6.62
C TYR A 82 10.59 -2.53 -5.47
N SER A 83 11.86 -2.77 -5.18
CA SER A 83 12.59 -2.10 -4.09
C SER A 83 12.55 -0.56 -4.16
N ARG A 84 12.49 0.02 -5.39
CA ARG A 84 12.35 1.47 -5.58
C ARG A 84 11.02 1.98 -5.04
N GLN A 85 9.95 1.26 -5.32
CA GLN A 85 8.58 1.61 -4.91
C GLN A 85 8.40 1.42 -3.40
N GLU A 86 8.93 0.34 -2.83
CA GLU A 86 8.94 0.12 -1.39
C GLU A 86 9.69 1.24 -0.65
N ARG A 87 10.88 1.63 -1.14
CA ARG A 87 11.64 2.76 -0.57
C ARG A 87 10.85 4.07 -0.63
N ARG A 88 10.15 4.33 -1.73
CA ARG A 88 9.33 5.53 -1.89
C ARG A 88 8.17 5.58 -0.88
N LEU A 89 7.44 4.47 -0.72
CA LEU A 89 6.37 4.34 0.27
C LEU A 89 6.91 4.50 1.71
N ASN A 90 8.05 3.87 2.01
CA ASN A 90 8.68 3.98 3.33
C ASN A 90 9.15 5.41 3.64
N SER A 91 9.69 6.11 2.65
CA SER A 91 10.08 7.53 2.80
C SER A 91 8.88 8.41 3.10
N PHE A 92 7.73 8.18 2.44
CA PHE A 92 6.49 8.87 2.75
C PHE A 92 6.02 8.57 4.18
N HIS A 93 6.01 7.31 4.58
CA HIS A 93 5.61 6.87 5.92
C HIS A 93 6.44 7.55 7.02
N LEU A 94 7.76 7.50 6.90
CA LEU A 94 8.68 8.11 7.86
C LEU A 94 8.55 9.64 7.92
N ARG A 95 8.30 10.29 6.77
CA ARG A 95 8.04 11.74 6.73
C ARG A 95 6.78 12.10 7.51
N CYS A 96 5.71 11.33 7.33
CA CYS A 96 4.46 11.52 8.08
C CYS A 96 4.68 11.35 9.59
N LEU A 97 5.39 10.30 10.01
CA LEU A 97 5.69 10.04 11.42
C LEU A 97 6.55 11.15 12.04
N ARG A 98 7.60 11.62 11.34
CA ARG A 98 8.41 12.74 11.82
C ARG A 98 7.57 14.00 12.03
N ARG A 99 6.66 14.30 11.10
CA ARG A 99 5.74 15.44 11.26
C ARG A 99 4.84 15.28 12.49
N ILE A 100 4.28 14.09 12.71
CA ILE A 100 3.39 13.80 13.85
C ILE A 100 4.14 13.91 15.19
N LEU A 101 5.39 13.45 15.21
CA LEU A 101 6.27 13.49 16.39
C LEU A 101 6.96 14.85 16.61
N GLY A 102 6.81 15.79 15.68
CA GLY A 102 7.50 17.08 15.73
C GLY A 102 9.01 17.01 15.54
N ILE A 103 9.53 15.93 14.96
CA ILE A 103 10.96 15.71 14.76
C ILE A 103 11.44 16.51 13.54
N LYS A 104 12.43 17.37 13.76
CA LYS A 104 13.10 18.14 12.70
C LYS A 104 14.32 17.36 12.16
N TRP A 105 14.78 17.73 10.97
CA TRP A 105 15.97 17.13 10.38
C TRP A 105 17.23 17.39 11.19
N THR A 106 17.28 18.52 11.90
CA THR A 106 18.37 18.91 12.81
C THR A 106 18.55 17.96 13.99
N ASP A 107 17.48 17.26 14.40
CA ASP A 107 17.49 16.38 15.58
C ASP A 107 18.24 15.07 15.34
N ARG A 108 18.63 14.80 14.10
CA ARG A 108 19.40 13.61 13.65
C ARG A 108 18.84 12.26 14.15
N VAL A 109 17.52 12.19 14.36
CA VAL A 109 16.83 10.98 14.83
C VAL A 109 16.80 9.93 13.72
N THR A 110 17.24 8.71 14.03
CA THR A 110 17.28 7.59 13.08
C THR A 110 15.88 7.11 12.70
N ASN A 111 15.75 6.42 11.55
CA ASN A 111 14.47 5.84 11.12
C ASN A 111 13.93 4.81 12.12
N VAL A 112 14.81 4.01 12.70
CA VAL A 112 14.44 3.01 13.71
C VAL A 112 13.85 3.70 14.94
N GLU A 113 14.49 4.74 15.42
CA GLU A 113 14.02 5.49 16.57
C GLU A 113 12.68 6.20 16.33
N VAL A 114 12.45 6.72 15.12
CA VAL A 114 11.15 7.29 14.73
C VAL A 114 10.04 6.24 14.84
N LEU A 115 10.27 5.02 14.33
CA LEU A 115 9.31 3.91 14.41
C LEU A 115 9.06 3.47 15.86
N THR A 116 10.12 3.39 16.67
CA THR A 116 10.03 3.04 18.09
C THR A 116 9.22 4.09 18.87
N ARG A 117 9.52 5.39 18.69
CA ARG A 117 8.78 6.49 19.34
C ARG A 117 7.30 6.53 18.91
N ALA A 118 7.01 6.21 17.67
CA ALA A 118 5.64 6.12 17.15
C ALA A 118 4.93 4.82 17.56
N ASN A 119 5.65 3.83 18.08
CA ASN A 119 5.16 2.48 18.33
C ASN A 119 4.41 1.89 17.12
N ILE A 120 5.05 1.96 15.94
CA ILE A 120 4.49 1.47 14.69
C ILE A 120 5.54 0.67 13.92
N PRO A 121 5.18 -0.49 13.32
CA PRO A 121 6.12 -1.26 12.51
C PRO A 121 6.56 -0.49 11.26
N SER A 122 7.66 -0.94 10.65
CA SER A 122 8.11 -0.44 9.36
C SER A 122 7.04 -0.67 8.27
N LEU A 123 7.05 0.14 7.23
CA LEU A 123 6.12 -0.04 6.12
C LEU A 123 6.27 -1.42 5.45
N PHE A 124 7.51 -1.92 5.37
CA PHE A 124 7.79 -3.25 4.86
C PHE A 124 7.07 -4.33 5.66
N THR A 125 7.15 -4.27 6.99
CA THR A 125 6.44 -5.19 7.90
C THR A 125 4.92 -5.11 7.70
N LEU A 126 4.38 -3.90 7.54
CA LEU A 126 2.95 -3.71 7.31
C LEU A 126 2.49 -4.31 5.97
N LEU A 127 3.28 -4.18 4.91
CA LEU A 127 3.01 -4.80 3.62
C LEU A 127 3.06 -6.33 3.70
N GLN A 128 4.07 -6.89 4.38
CA GLN A 128 4.15 -8.33 4.61
C GLN A 128 2.95 -8.86 5.39
N GLN A 129 2.54 -8.19 6.47
CA GLN A 129 1.37 -8.58 7.26
C GLN A 129 0.09 -8.60 6.41
N ARG A 130 -0.10 -7.62 5.53
CA ARG A 130 -1.26 -7.57 4.62
C ARG A 130 -1.24 -8.72 3.61
N ARG A 131 -0.10 -8.98 2.98
CA ARG A 131 0.07 -10.10 2.04
C ARG A 131 -0.17 -11.45 2.70
N LEU A 132 0.39 -11.68 3.90
CA LEU A 132 0.19 -12.91 4.64
C LEU A 132 -1.27 -13.10 5.08
N ARG A 133 -1.96 -12.01 5.48
CA ARG A 133 -3.38 -12.07 5.80
C ARG A 133 -4.22 -12.44 4.58
N TRP A 134 -3.92 -11.85 3.42
CA TRP A 134 -4.57 -12.19 2.17
C TRP A 134 -4.29 -13.62 1.75
N LEU A 135 -3.06 -14.08 1.82
CA LEU A 135 -2.67 -15.47 1.56
C LEU A 135 -3.45 -16.44 2.45
N GLY A 136 -3.54 -16.16 3.75
CA GLY A 136 -4.33 -16.97 4.67
C GLY A 136 -5.83 -16.98 4.34
N HIS A 137 -6.37 -15.86 3.81
CA HIS A 137 -7.75 -15.81 3.32
C HIS A 137 -7.93 -16.69 2.09
N VAL A 138 -7.05 -16.59 1.09
CA VAL A 138 -7.09 -17.42 -0.14
C VAL A 138 -6.95 -18.89 0.20
N HIS A 139 -6.06 -19.24 1.13
CA HIS A 139 -5.88 -20.65 1.57
C HIS A 139 -7.16 -21.26 2.15
N ARG A 140 -7.96 -20.48 2.90
CA ARG A 140 -9.22 -20.93 3.49
C ARG A 140 -10.41 -20.87 2.54
N MET A 141 -10.27 -20.35 1.32
CA MET A 141 -11.34 -20.39 0.33
C MET A 141 -11.70 -21.80 -0.07
N PRO A 142 -12.97 -22.09 -0.41
CA PRO A 142 -13.36 -23.35 -1.05
C PRO A 142 -12.56 -23.59 -2.34
N ASP A 143 -12.36 -24.87 -2.69
CA ASP A 143 -11.76 -25.24 -3.97
C ASP A 143 -12.65 -24.79 -5.15
N GLY A 144 -12.05 -24.53 -6.31
CA GLY A 144 -12.74 -23.99 -7.48
C GLY A 144 -12.96 -22.48 -7.45
N ARG A 145 -12.44 -21.76 -6.44
CA ARG A 145 -12.39 -20.31 -6.43
C ARG A 145 -11.15 -19.82 -7.18
N ILE A 146 -11.36 -18.95 -8.16
CA ILE A 146 -10.30 -18.41 -9.04
C ILE A 146 -9.02 -17.99 -8.29
N PRO A 147 -9.07 -17.22 -7.18
CA PRO A 147 -7.84 -16.83 -6.48
C PRO A 147 -7.07 -18.03 -5.91
N LYS A 148 -7.77 -19.08 -5.45
CA LYS A 148 -7.14 -20.29 -4.93
C LYS A 148 -6.55 -21.13 -6.06
N ASP A 149 -7.30 -21.27 -7.16
CA ASP A 149 -6.86 -22.03 -8.33
C ASP A 149 -5.64 -21.36 -8.99
N LEU A 150 -5.60 -20.02 -9.08
CA LEU A 150 -4.44 -19.29 -9.57
C LEU A 150 -3.21 -19.43 -8.64
N LEU A 151 -3.40 -19.51 -7.33
CA LEU A 151 -2.30 -19.64 -6.38
C LEU A 151 -1.69 -21.05 -6.40
N TYR A 152 -2.53 -22.08 -6.44
CA TYR A 152 -2.12 -23.48 -6.33
C TYR A 152 -2.14 -24.22 -7.66
N GLY A 153 -2.74 -23.66 -8.70
CA GLY A 153 -2.80 -24.27 -10.03
C GLY A 153 -1.41 -24.54 -10.61
N GLU A 154 -1.27 -25.65 -11.29
CA GLU A 154 -0.08 -26.02 -12.03
C GLU A 154 -0.19 -25.55 -13.49
N LEU A 155 0.97 -25.29 -14.10
CA LEU A 155 1.01 -24.99 -15.52
C LEU A 155 0.83 -26.27 -16.31
N ALA A 156 -0.02 -26.27 -17.34
CA ALA A 156 -0.23 -27.42 -18.21
C ALA A 156 1.06 -27.88 -18.91
N THR A 157 1.94 -26.91 -19.22
CA THR A 157 3.27 -27.15 -19.77
C THR A 157 4.29 -26.32 -18.96
N GLY A 158 5.26 -27.02 -18.36
CA GLY A 158 6.33 -26.39 -17.57
C GLY A 158 6.10 -26.43 -16.07
N LYS A 159 7.10 -25.97 -15.33
CA LYS A 159 7.08 -25.88 -13.86
C LYS A 159 7.30 -24.43 -13.44
N ARG A 160 6.65 -24.01 -12.35
CA ARG A 160 6.97 -22.74 -11.72
C ARG A 160 8.41 -22.74 -11.25
N ALA A 161 9.17 -21.70 -11.58
CA ALA A 161 10.51 -21.51 -11.08
C ALA A 161 10.50 -21.45 -9.55
N LYS A 162 11.45 -22.14 -8.91
CA LYS A 162 11.64 -22.02 -7.46
C LYS A 162 12.27 -20.66 -7.16
N GLY A 163 11.67 -19.92 -6.24
CA GLY A 163 12.17 -18.63 -5.80
C GLY A 163 11.43 -17.42 -6.40
N ARG A 164 12.00 -16.24 -6.18
CA ARG A 164 11.48 -14.97 -6.73
C ARG A 164 11.76 -14.93 -8.23
N PRO A 165 10.76 -14.64 -9.10
CA PRO A 165 11.02 -14.44 -10.52
C PRO A 165 12.09 -13.38 -10.70
N GLN A 166 13.09 -13.66 -11.54
CA GLN A 166 14.00 -12.64 -12.03
C GLN A 166 13.22 -11.86 -13.11
N LEU A 167 12.98 -10.60 -12.87
CA LEU A 167 12.36 -9.65 -13.80
C LEU A 167 13.43 -8.73 -14.36
#